data_decfebceb35b1689c7a1ccf04ce01bc7
#
_entry.id   decfebceb35b1689c7a1ccf04ce01bc7
#
_cell.length_a   1.000
_cell.length_b   1.000
_cell.length_c   1.000
_cell.angle_alpha   90.00
_cell.angle_beta   90.00
_cell.angle_gamma   90.00
#
_symmetry.space_group_name_H-M   'P 1'
#
loop_
_entity.id
_entity.type
_entity.pdbx_description
1 polymer ?
#
loop_
_entity_poly.entity_id
_entity_poly.type
_entity_poly.pdbx_seq_one_letter_code
_entity_poly.pdbx_strand_id
1 'polypeptide(L)'
;MSWPDPHPDPQLLKQLGVAPFRQRLPWWGGDLQTLRDTLRPVDLPTDQGQPLEIQVPALSSGAAGSGALLSFLDCPPAPKALVVVWHGLGGSSRREGVRRLGVALGTAGYAVLRLNMRGADPGRHLAGGTYAAQCNSDLLPVLHRARQLCSTLTSEGTPLPLFGAGLSLGGTMLLNACLSTSAERVAAGLDPAGLPL
;
A
#
# COMPACT_ATOMS: atom_id res chain seq x y z
N MET A 1 24.23 -7.98 -25.15
CA MET A 1 23.94 -7.14 -23.98
C MET A 1 24.13 -8.00 -22.74
N SER A 2 25.21 -7.80 -21.98
CA SER A 2 25.39 -8.46 -20.69
C SER A 2 24.49 -7.77 -19.68
N TRP A 3 23.68 -8.53 -18.94
CA TRP A 3 22.94 -8.01 -17.82
C TRP A 3 23.93 -7.47 -16.78
N PRO A 4 23.67 -6.32 -16.17
CA PRO A 4 24.52 -5.84 -15.07
C PRO A 4 24.50 -6.88 -13.94
N ASP A 5 25.62 -7.01 -13.26
CA ASP A 5 25.78 -7.90 -12.10
C ASP A 5 24.61 -7.66 -11.12
N PRO A 6 23.82 -8.68 -10.77
CA PRO A 6 22.70 -8.54 -9.86
C PRO A 6 23.11 -8.23 -8.41
N HIS A 7 24.40 -8.21 -8.12
CA HIS A 7 24.89 -7.87 -6.78
C HIS A 7 25.02 -6.35 -6.65
N PRO A 8 24.37 -5.73 -5.66
CA PRO A 8 24.51 -4.31 -5.42
C PRO A 8 25.95 -3.98 -5.06
N ASP A 9 26.46 -2.86 -5.58
CA ASP A 9 27.81 -2.37 -5.29
C ASP A 9 28.03 -2.27 -3.78
N PRO A 10 29.02 -2.99 -3.21
CA PRO A 10 29.31 -2.94 -1.78
C PRO A 10 29.64 -1.55 -1.25
N GLN A 11 30.20 -0.67 -2.08
CA GLN A 11 30.52 0.70 -1.71
C GLN A 11 29.25 1.53 -1.58
N LEU A 12 28.31 1.37 -2.52
CA LEU A 12 27.01 2.03 -2.46
C LEU A 12 26.20 1.60 -1.22
N LEU A 13 26.17 0.30 -0.92
CA LEU A 13 25.52 -0.20 0.30
C LEU A 13 26.10 0.41 1.56
N LYS A 14 27.43 0.53 1.64
CA LYS A 14 28.13 1.14 2.77
C LYS A 14 27.79 2.63 2.90
N GLN A 15 27.75 3.38 1.79
CA GLN A 15 27.38 4.80 1.77
C GLN A 15 25.92 5.02 2.22
N LEU A 16 25.03 4.10 1.85
CA LEU A 16 23.61 4.15 2.24
C LEU A 16 23.35 3.60 3.65
N GLY A 17 24.37 3.12 4.37
CA GLY A 17 24.22 2.49 5.69
C GLY A 17 23.42 1.18 5.64
N VAL A 18 23.31 0.54 4.47
CA VAL A 18 22.57 -0.71 4.30
C VAL A 18 23.48 -1.90 4.63
N ALA A 19 23.08 -2.69 5.62
CA ALA A 19 23.81 -3.92 5.95
C ALA A 19 23.66 -4.97 4.83
N PRO A 20 24.72 -5.76 4.53
CA PRO A 20 24.62 -6.85 3.58
C PRO A 20 23.54 -7.85 3.99
N PHE A 21 22.79 -8.35 3.00
CA PHE A 21 21.80 -9.38 3.27
C PHE A 21 22.46 -10.65 3.80
N ARG A 22 21.94 -11.15 4.92
CA ARG A 22 22.36 -12.43 5.51
C ARG A 22 21.14 -13.33 5.65
N GLN A 23 21.23 -14.53 5.07
CA GLN A 23 20.20 -15.55 5.23
C GLN A 23 20.13 -15.98 6.70
N ARG A 24 18.90 -16.17 7.19
CA ARG A 24 18.67 -16.62 8.57
C ARG A 24 18.38 -18.11 8.58
N LEU A 25 19.15 -18.89 9.31
CA LEU A 25 18.86 -20.30 9.55
C LEU A 25 17.49 -20.48 10.25
N PRO A 26 16.72 -21.53 9.91
CA PRO A 26 16.99 -22.58 8.93
C PRO A 26 16.57 -22.23 7.48
N TRP A 27 16.21 -20.98 7.20
CA TRP A 27 15.67 -20.48 5.94
C TRP A 27 16.77 -20.24 4.91
N TRP A 28 17.42 -21.31 4.48
CA TRP A 28 18.53 -21.22 3.53
C TRP A 28 18.05 -21.33 2.09
N GLY A 29 18.50 -20.41 1.23
CA GLY A 29 18.09 -20.36 -0.18
C GLY A 29 16.77 -19.62 -0.40
N GLY A 30 16.50 -19.26 -1.66
CA GLY A 30 15.32 -18.47 -2.06
C GLY A 30 14.00 -19.17 -1.74
N ASP A 31 13.93 -20.46 -2.00
CA ASP A 31 12.70 -21.26 -1.83
C ASP A 31 12.27 -21.32 -0.37
N LEU A 32 13.18 -21.66 0.56
CA LEU A 32 12.86 -21.70 1.97
C LEU A 32 12.53 -20.31 2.54
N GLN A 33 13.18 -19.27 2.07
CA GLN A 33 12.84 -17.91 2.47
C GLN A 33 11.45 -17.49 1.98
N THR A 34 11.06 -17.89 0.77
CA THR A 34 9.72 -17.64 0.22
C THR A 34 8.66 -18.41 0.99
N LEU A 35 8.92 -19.66 1.36
CA LEU A 35 8.00 -20.53 2.10
C LEU A 35 7.94 -20.21 3.60
N ARG A 36 8.86 -19.42 4.10
CA ARG A 36 8.99 -19.13 5.54
C ARG A 36 7.66 -18.72 6.18
N ASP A 37 6.96 -17.80 5.58
CA ASP A 37 5.73 -17.24 6.15
C ASP A 37 4.56 -18.23 6.08
N THR A 38 4.58 -19.15 5.11
CA THR A 38 3.62 -20.27 5.03
C THR A 38 3.90 -21.32 6.10
N LEU A 39 5.18 -21.63 6.34
CA LEU A 39 5.61 -22.66 7.30
C LEU A 39 5.65 -22.15 8.75
N ARG A 40 5.62 -20.87 8.93
CA ARG A 40 5.67 -20.21 10.23
C ARG A 40 4.57 -19.15 10.36
N PRO A 41 3.32 -19.56 10.48
CA PRO A 41 2.23 -18.62 10.72
C PRO A 41 2.53 -17.79 11.98
N VAL A 42 2.19 -16.53 11.92
CA VAL A 42 2.33 -15.62 13.04
C VAL A 42 0.98 -15.46 13.71
N ASP A 43 0.95 -15.59 15.01
CA ASP A 43 -0.23 -15.25 15.79
C ASP A 43 -0.41 -13.72 15.76
N LEU A 44 -1.42 -13.29 15.01
CA LEU A 44 -1.77 -11.89 14.87
C LEU A 44 -2.98 -11.56 15.72
N PRO A 45 -3.05 -10.39 16.34
CA PRO A 45 -4.23 -9.97 17.08
C PRO A 45 -5.47 -9.96 16.19
N THR A 46 -6.64 -10.07 16.79
CA THR A 46 -7.92 -9.93 16.08
C THR A 46 -7.93 -8.64 15.25
N ASP A 47 -8.44 -8.73 14.03
CA ASP A 47 -8.52 -7.57 13.13
C ASP A 47 -9.59 -6.61 13.64
N GLN A 48 -9.16 -5.43 14.07
CA GLN A 48 -10.02 -4.35 14.58
C GLN A 48 -10.04 -3.13 13.64
N GLY A 49 -9.47 -3.25 12.44
CA GLY A 49 -9.45 -2.18 11.45
C GLY A 49 -10.87 -1.69 11.13
N GLN A 50 -11.08 -0.38 11.19
CA GLN A 50 -12.36 0.23 10.86
C GLN A 50 -12.58 0.20 9.34
N PRO A 51 -13.69 -0.34 8.84
CA PRO A 51 -13.98 -0.37 7.41
C PRO A 51 -14.22 1.05 6.89
N LEU A 52 -13.66 1.33 5.73
CA LEU A 52 -13.81 2.60 5.03
C LEU A 52 -13.98 2.35 3.53
N GLU A 53 -15.07 2.83 2.96
CA GLU A 53 -15.31 2.80 1.53
C GLU A 53 -14.76 4.06 0.86
N ILE A 54 -14.04 3.88 -0.23
CA ILE A 54 -13.45 4.96 -1.02
C ILE A 54 -14.05 4.90 -2.42
N GLN A 55 -14.78 5.93 -2.80
CA GLN A 55 -15.40 6.01 -4.11
C GLN A 55 -14.36 6.05 -5.22
N VAL A 56 -14.57 5.26 -6.26
CA VAL A 56 -13.71 5.17 -7.44
C VAL A 56 -14.53 5.28 -8.72
N PRO A 57 -13.93 5.82 -9.80
CA PRO A 57 -14.63 6.01 -11.06
C PRO A 57 -14.98 4.68 -11.72
N ALA A 58 -15.91 4.73 -12.68
CA ALA A 58 -16.14 3.63 -13.60
C ALA A 58 -14.87 3.35 -14.42
N LEU A 59 -14.57 2.09 -14.68
CA LEU A 59 -13.57 1.73 -15.68
C LEU A 59 -14.16 1.98 -17.08
N SER A 60 -13.40 2.64 -17.95
CA SER A 60 -13.82 3.06 -19.30
C SER A 60 -14.15 1.91 -20.27
N SER A 61 -13.90 0.67 -19.89
CA SER A 61 -14.08 -0.51 -20.73
C SER A 61 -15.30 -1.36 -20.32
N GLY A 62 -16.51 -0.80 -20.35
CA GLY A 62 -17.71 -1.62 -20.25
C GLY A 62 -18.59 -1.38 -19.03
N ALA A 63 -19.50 -2.29 -18.74
CA ALA A 63 -20.61 -2.19 -17.78
C ALA A 63 -20.27 -1.99 -16.29
N ALA A 64 -19.02 -1.78 -15.93
CA ALA A 64 -18.62 -1.50 -14.56
C ALA A 64 -18.79 -0.01 -14.26
N GLY A 65 -19.90 0.35 -13.64
CA GLY A 65 -20.16 1.70 -13.14
C GLY A 65 -19.14 2.16 -12.08
N SER A 66 -19.30 3.40 -11.62
CA SER A 66 -18.63 3.87 -10.41
C SER A 66 -18.92 2.90 -9.26
N GLY A 67 -17.97 2.75 -8.35
CA GLY A 67 -18.09 1.88 -7.21
C GLY A 67 -17.23 2.36 -6.05
N ALA A 68 -16.95 1.46 -5.12
CA ALA A 68 -16.07 1.77 -3.99
C ALA A 68 -15.01 0.70 -3.80
N LEU A 69 -13.86 1.11 -3.26
CA LEU A 69 -12.85 0.20 -2.73
C LEU A 69 -13.01 0.12 -1.22
N LEU A 70 -13.03 -1.10 -0.70
CA LEU A 70 -13.04 -1.30 0.75
C LEU A 70 -11.60 -1.23 1.29
N SER A 71 -11.41 -0.41 2.31
CA SER A 71 -10.17 -0.29 3.05
C SER A 71 -10.42 -0.55 4.53
N PHE A 72 -9.37 -0.82 5.29
CA PHE A 72 -9.44 -0.91 6.75
C PHE A 72 -8.43 0.07 7.35
N LEU A 73 -8.93 0.94 8.21
CA LEU A 73 -8.12 1.92 8.94
C LEU A 73 -7.81 1.38 10.34
N ASP A 74 -6.54 1.18 10.61
CA ASP A 74 -6.00 0.93 11.94
C ASP A 74 -5.39 2.23 12.45
N CYS A 75 -5.91 2.78 13.53
CA CYS A 75 -5.48 4.08 14.03
C CYS A 75 -5.15 4.02 15.54
N PRO A 76 -3.89 4.16 15.93
CA PRO A 76 -3.51 4.32 17.34
C PRO A 76 -3.95 5.70 17.86
N PRO A 77 -4.00 5.93 19.19
CA PRO A 77 -4.44 7.18 19.82
C PRO A 77 -3.55 8.30 19.37
N ALA A 78 -2.86 8.83 18.93
CA ALA A 78 -1.97 9.92 18.51
C ALA A 78 -0.99 9.45 17.43
N PRO A 79 -1.48 9.21 16.21
CA PRO A 79 -0.64 8.69 15.15
C PRO A 79 0.40 9.72 14.68
N LYS A 80 1.62 9.25 14.42
CA LYS A 80 2.73 10.09 13.93
C LYS A 80 2.60 10.43 12.45
N ALA A 81 1.98 9.54 11.68
CA ALA A 81 1.75 9.66 10.25
C ALA A 81 0.70 8.64 9.81
N LEU A 82 0.19 8.77 8.58
CA LEU A 82 -0.65 7.78 7.92
C LEU A 82 0.17 7.01 6.86
N VAL A 83 0.11 5.69 6.91
CA VAL A 83 0.71 4.81 5.89
C VAL A 83 -0.40 4.09 5.12
N VAL A 84 -0.50 4.31 3.82
CA VAL A 84 -1.39 3.53 2.96
C VAL A 84 -0.65 2.29 2.47
N VAL A 85 -1.25 1.11 2.62
CA VAL A 85 -0.65 -0.17 2.25
C VAL A 85 -1.42 -0.81 1.11
N TRP A 86 -0.73 -1.06 -0.02
CA TRP A 86 -1.24 -1.77 -1.19
C TRP A 86 -0.74 -3.20 -1.21
N HIS A 87 -1.66 -4.15 -1.34
CA HIS A 87 -1.30 -5.57 -1.47
C HIS A 87 -0.76 -5.91 -2.87
N GLY A 88 -0.10 -7.07 -3.01
CA GLY A 88 0.32 -7.61 -4.28
C GLY A 88 -0.77 -8.40 -5.01
N LEU A 89 -0.39 -9.03 -6.12
CA LEU A 89 -1.28 -9.88 -6.93
C LEU A 89 -1.88 -11.01 -6.08
N GLY A 90 -3.21 -11.22 -6.20
CA GLY A 90 -3.95 -12.22 -5.43
C GLY A 90 -4.01 -11.94 -3.91
N GLY A 91 -3.56 -10.75 -3.50
CA GLY A 91 -3.58 -10.32 -2.10
C GLY A 91 -4.89 -9.68 -1.66
N SER A 92 -4.91 -9.24 -0.42
CA SER A 92 -5.96 -8.41 0.18
C SER A 92 -5.47 -7.75 1.47
N SER A 93 -6.25 -6.79 1.97
CA SER A 93 -5.98 -6.15 3.28
C SER A 93 -5.95 -7.13 4.45
N ARG A 94 -6.61 -8.30 4.31
CA ARG A 94 -6.71 -9.33 5.35
C ARG A 94 -5.65 -10.43 5.24
N ARG A 95 -4.85 -10.46 4.17
CA ARG A 95 -3.76 -11.43 4.07
C ARG A 95 -2.72 -11.19 5.15
N GLU A 96 -2.18 -12.29 5.67
CA GLU A 96 -1.24 -12.27 6.81
C GLU A 96 -0.11 -11.27 6.64
N GLY A 97 0.56 -11.22 5.49
CA GLY A 97 1.68 -10.30 5.24
C GLY A 97 1.28 -8.82 5.34
N VAL A 98 0.09 -8.45 4.84
CA VAL A 98 -0.44 -7.08 4.94
C VAL A 98 -0.85 -6.76 6.38
N ARG A 99 -1.51 -7.69 7.06
CA ARG A 99 -1.89 -7.52 8.47
C ARG A 99 -0.67 -7.40 9.37
N ARG A 100 0.33 -8.25 9.16
CA ARG A 100 1.60 -8.21 9.90
C ARG A 100 2.29 -6.85 9.76
N LEU A 101 2.36 -6.32 8.54
CA LEU A 101 2.88 -4.98 8.29
C LEU A 101 2.03 -3.91 9.01
N GLY A 102 0.70 -4.01 8.92
CA GLY A 102 -0.21 -3.10 9.61
C GLY A 102 -0.02 -3.10 11.13
N VAL A 103 0.06 -4.28 11.74
CA VAL A 103 0.31 -4.42 13.19
C VAL A 103 1.66 -3.84 13.58
N ALA A 104 2.73 -4.12 12.82
CA ALA A 104 4.06 -3.59 13.10
C ALA A 104 4.11 -2.05 13.01
N LEU A 105 3.48 -1.48 11.99
CA LEU A 105 3.37 -0.02 11.83
C LEU A 105 2.51 0.60 12.94
N GLY A 106 1.38 -0.01 13.28
CA GLY A 106 0.51 0.44 14.37
C GLY A 106 1.24 0.45 15.71
N THR A 107 2.01 -0.61 16.02
CA THR A 107 2.87 -0.68 17.21
C THR A 107 3.95 0.40 17.21
N ALA A 108 4.44 0.77 16.04
CA ALA A 108 5.40 1.88 15.90
C ALA A 108 4.75 3.28 15.95
N GLY A 109 3.43 3.37 16.12
CA GLY A 109 2.68 4.62 16.28
C GLY A 109 2.21 5.24 14.98
N TYR A 110 2.07 4.48 13.91
CA TYR A 110 1.50 4.95 12.64
C TYR A 110 0.04 4.54 12.49
N ALA A 111 -0.79 5.43 11.94
CA ALA A 111 -2.07 5.02 11.39
C ALA A 111 -1.83 4.26 10.08
N VAL A 112 -2.61 3.22 9.81
CA VAL A 112 -2.43 2.37 8.63
C VAL A 112 -3.75 2.21 7.89
N LEU A 113 -3.79 2.58 6.62
CA LEU A 113 -4.90 2.37 5.72
C LEU A 113 -4.57 1.17 4.81
N ARG A 114 -5.12 -0.01 5.13
CA ARG A 114 -4.93 -1.23 4.34
C ARG A 114 -5.99 -1.29 3.24
N LEU A 115 -5.56 -1.11 2.00
CA LEU A 115 -6.46 -1.07 0.83
C LEU A 115 -6.76 -2.48 0.30
N ASN A 116 -8.03 -2.71 -0.10
CA ASN A 116 -8.37 -3.75 -1.05
C ASN A 116 -8.51 -3.12 -2.43
N MET A 117 -7.65 -3.54 -3.36
CA MET A 117 -7.74 -3.06 -4.74
C MET A 117 -9.01 -3.62 -5.42
N ARG A 118 -9.45 -3.00 -6.50
CA ARG A 118 -10.64 -3.38 -7.27
C ARG A 118 -10.66 -4.89 -7.58
N GLY A 119 -11.75 -5.56 -7.29
CA GLY A 119 -11.89 -7.00 -7.48
C GLY A 119 -11.21 -7.87 -6.42
N ALA A 120 -10.57 -7.29 -5.40
CA ALA A 120 -10.02 -8.03 -4.27
C ALA A 120 -11.05 -8.19 -3.14
N ASP A 121 -11.06 -9.37 -2.49
CA ASP A 121 -11.89 -9.59 -1.31
C ASP A 121 -11.30 -8.89 -0.06
N PRO A 122 -12.16 -8.44 0.86
CA PRO A 122 -13.61 -8.65 0.90
C PRO A 122 -14.45 -7.62 0.13
N GLY A 123 -13.88 -6.62 -0.51
CA GLY A 123 -14.58 -5.53 -1.18
C GLY A 123 -14.95 -5.80 -2.66
N ARG A 124 -14.77 -7.02 -3.18
CA ARG A 124 -14.95 -7.35 -4.62
C ARG A 124 -16.29 -6.91 -5.20
N HIS A 125 -17.36 -7.00 -4.43
CA HIS A 125 -18.72 -6.69 -4.86
C HIS A 125 -19.04 -5.19 -4.97
N LEU A 126 -18.15 -4.32 -4.43
CA LEU A 126 -18.40 -2.88 -4.36
C LEU A 126 -18.01 -2.15 -5.65
N ALA A 127 -17.16 -2.72 -6.47
CA ALA A 127 -16.78 -2.14 -7.75
C ALA A 127 -16.55 -3.24 -8.79
N GLY A 128 -17.17 -3.11 -9.96
CA GLY A 128 -16.98 -4.04 -11.08
C GLY A 128 -15.55 -3.96 -11.64
N GLY A 129 -15.10 -5.06 -12.26
CA GLY A 129 -13.77 -5.17 -12.86
C GLY A 129 -12.71 -5.69 -11.89
N THR A 130 -11.46 -5.60 -12.31
CA THR A 130 -10.31 -6.07 -11.53
C THR A 130 -9.15 -5.09 -11.63
N TYR A 131 -8.26 -5.12 -10.65
CA TYR A 131 -7.06 -4.29 -10.63
C TYR A 131 -6.01 -4.78 -11.64
N ALA A 132 -5.27 -3.83 -12.17
CA ALA A 132 -4.10 -4.05 -13.02
C ALA A 132 -3.05 -2.99 -12.71
N ALA A 133 -1.80 -3.18 -13.21
CA ALA A 133 -0.71 -2.22 -12.99
C ALA A 133 -1.02 -0.80 -13.51
N GLN A 134 -1.96 -0.67 -14.42
CA GLN A 134 -2.37 0.60 -15.04
C GLN A 134 -3.61 1.25 -14.38
N CYS A 135 -4.16 0.68 -13.31
CA CYS A 135 -5.34 1.23 -12.61
C CYS A 135 -4.99 2.43 -11.73
N ASN A 136 -4.29 3.42 -12.27
CA ASN A 136 -3.98 4.67 -11.56
C ASN A 136 -5.25 5.45 -11.20
N SER A 137 -6.31 5.35 -12.02
CA SER A 137 -7.60 5.98 -11.76
C SER A 137 -8.23 5.55 -10.44
N ASP A 138 -7.91 4.37 -9.93
CA ASP A 138 -8.37 3.91 -8.62
C ASP A 138 -7.49 4.43 -7.48
N LEU A 139 -6.20 4.59 -7.71
CA LEU A 139 -5.26 4.99 -6.68
C LEU A 139 -5.36 6.47 -6.33
N LEU A 140 -5.62 7.33 -7.30
CA LEU A 140 -5.74 8.77 -7.07
C LEU A 140 -6.85 9.12 -6.07
N PRO A 141 -8.09 8.62 -6.18
CA PRO A 141 -9.11 8.79 -5.14
C PRO A 141 -8.69 8.26 -3.77
N VAL A 142 -7.95 7.15 -3.73
CA VAL A 142 -7.42 6.59 -2.47
C VAL A 142 -6.42 7.56 -1.83
N LEU A 143 -5.50 8.10 -2.60
CA LEU A 143 -4.51 9.07 -2.11
C LEU A 143 -5.18 10.37 -1.65
N HIS A 144 -6.20 10.84 -2.40
CA HIS A 144 -7.00 11.98 -1.99
C HIS A 144 -7.69 11.73 -0.64
N ARG A 145 -8.36 10.57 -0.48
CA ARG A 145 -8.99 10.21 0.78
C ARG A 145 -7.98 10.08 1.93
N ALA A 146 -6.82 9.50 1.66
CA ALA A 146 -5.75 9.41 2.65
C ALA A 146 -5.28 10.80 3.13
N ARG A 147 -5.15 11.77 2.23
CA ARG A 147 -4.83 13.16 2.61
C ARG A 147 -5.89 13.79 3.49
N GLN A 148 -7.18 13.58 3.18
CA GLN A 148 -8.26 14.04 4.06
C GLN A 148 -8.15 13.42 5.46
N LEU A 149 -7.84 12.11 5.54
CA LEU A 149 -7.60 11.43 6.83
C LEU A 149 -6.43 12.05 7.59
N CYS A 150 -5.33 12.41 6.90
CA CYS A 150 -4.20 13.09 7.55
C CYS A 150 -4.61 14.39 8.25
N SER A 151 -5.57 15.11 7.69
CA SER A 151 -6.10 16.34 8.30
C SER A 151 -7.07 16.08 9.47
N THR A 152 -7.79 14.95 9.45
CA THR A 152 -8.78 14.62 10.48
C THR A 152 -8.22 13.82 11.66
N LEU A 153 -7.13 13.12 11.46
CA LEU A 153 -6.49 12.28 12.51
C LEU A 153 -5.51 13.05 13.38
N THR A 154 -5.26 14.31 13.09
CA THR A 154 -4.40 15.18 13.91
C THR A 154 -5.20 15.99 14.91
N SER A 155 -4.65 16.19 16.09
CA SER A 155 -5.17 17.14 17.10
C SER A 155 -4.48 18.50 17.03
N GLU A 156 -3.38 18.63 16.29
CA GLU A 156 -2.50 19.81 16.33
C GLU A 156 -2.74 20.81 15.19
N GLY A 157 -3.76 20.58 14.34
CA GLY A 157 -4.08 21.45 13.21
C GLY A 157 -3.17 21.30 11.98
N THR A 158 -1.99 20.69 12.14
CA THR A 158 -1.12 20.37 11.00
C THR A 158 -1.42 18.95 10.50
N PRO A 159 -1.72 18.75 9.21
CA PRO A 159 -1.98 17.42 8.68
C PRO A 159 -0.82 16.45 8.91
N LEU A 160 -1.15 15.21 9.23
CA LEU A 160 -0.15 14.14 9.39
C LEU A 160 0.64 13.92 8.09
N PRO A 161 1.92 13.56 8.17
CA PRO A 161 2.67 13.05 7.02
C PRO A 161 1.98 11.82 6.41
N LEU A 162 2.00 11.72 5.06
CA LEU A 162 1.42 10.61 4.31
C LEU A 162 2.53 9.80 3.66
N PHE A 163 2.51 8.50 3.88
CA PHE A 163 3.42 7.53 3.26
C PHE A 163 2.66 6.47 2.51
N GLY A 164 3.29 5.90 1.48
CA GLY A 164 2.79 4.76 0.73
C GLY A 164 3.72 3.55 0.87
N ALA A 165 3.15 2.37 1.05
CA ALA A 165 3.88 1.10 1.06
C ALA A 165 3.18 0.11 0.12
N GLY A 166 3.85 -0.26 -0.97
CA GLY A 166 3.32 -1.21 -1.96
C GLY A 166 4.07 -2.53 -1.93
N LEU A 167 3.33 -3.63 -1.88
CA LEU A 167 3.87 -4.98 -1.94
C LEU A 167 3.77 -5.51 -3.37
N SER A 168 4.89 -5.89 -4.01
CA SER A 168 4.91 -6.46 -5.35
C SER A 168 4.13 -5.58 -6.35
N LEU A 169 3.06 -6.09 -7.00
CA LEU A 169 2.21 -5.32 -7.91
C LEU A 169 1.68 -4.02 -7.27
N GLY A 170 1.36 -4.01 -5.99
CA GLY A 170 0.96 -2.81 -5.27
C GLY A 170 2.04 -1.72 -5.27
N GLY A 171 3.32 -2.11 -5.22
CA GLY A 171 4.46 -1.19 -5.39
C GLY A 171 4.52 -0.59 -6.79
N THR A 172 4.34 -1.41 -7.83
CA THR A 172 4.27 -0.94 -9.22
C THR A 172 3.14 0.05 -9.42
N MET A 173 1.96 -0.24 -8.90
CA MET A 173 0.80 0.65 -8.99
C MET A 173 1.06 1.98 -8.27
N LEU A 174 1.64 1.94 -7.08
CA LEU A 174 1.97 3.14 -6.32
C LEU A 174 2.98 4.02 -7.08
N LEU A 175 4.03 3.44 -7.66
CA LEU A 175 4.99 4.17 -8.48
C LEU A 175 4.32 4.76 -9.73
N ASN A 176 3.45 4.03 -10.41
CA ASN A 176 2.68 4.54 -11.54
C ASN A 176 1.80 5.73 -11.13
N ALA A 177 1.16 5.67 -9.95
CA ALA A 177 0.37 6.79 -9.44
C ALA A 177 1.24 8.04 -9.17
N CYS A 178 2.48 7.86 -8.69
CA CYS A 178 3.43 8.96 -8.52
C CYS A 178 3.84 9.60 -9.86
N LEU A 179 3.79 8.85 -10.94
CA LEU A 179 4.07 9.32 -12.31
C LEU A 179 2.83 9.91 -13.00
N SER A 180 1.66 9.92 -12.36
CA SER A 180 0.43 10.45 -12.93
C SER A 180 0.57 11.92 -13.33
N THR A 181 -0.04 12.29 -14.45
CA THR A 181 0.01 13.66 -14.97
C THR A 181 -0.72 14.64 -14.05
N SER A 182 -0.36 15.94 -14.19
CA SER A 182 -1.07 17.00 -13.45
C SER A 182 -2.56 17.01 -13.72
N ALA A 183 -2.98 16.73 -14.97
CA ALA A 183 -4.40 16.67 -15.35
C ALA A 183 -5.14 15.52 -14.65
N GLU A 184 -4.54 14.34 -14.57
CA GLU A 184 -5.12 13.19 -13.84
C GLU A 184 -5.24 13.49 -12.34
N ARG A 185 -4.25 14.14 -11.76
CA ARG A 185 -4.28 14.56 -10.34
C ARG A 185 -5.39 15.56 -10.06
N VAL A 186 -5.52 16.58 -10.88
CA VAL A 186 -6.60 17.58 -10.76
C VAL A 186 -7.96 16.92 -10.89
N ALA A 187 -8.14 16.02 -11.86
CA ALA A 187 -9.40 15.28 -12.05
C ALA A 187 -9.75 14.41 -10.82
N ALA A 188 -8.75 13.94 -10.07
CA ALA A 188 -8.94 13.20 -8.83
C ALA A 188 -9.07 14.10 -7.58
N GLY A 189 -9.08 15.42 -7.73
CA GLY A 189 -9.13 16.37 -6.61
C GLY A 189 -7.81 16.51 -5.84
N LEU A 190 -6.69 16.10 -6.46
CA LEU A 190 -5.35 16.26 -5.89
C LEU A 190 -4.69 17.53 -6.39
N ASP A 191 -3.80 18.10 -5.57
CA ASP A 191 -2.98 19.24 -5.96
C ASP A 191 -2.13 18.89 -7.21
N PRO A 192 -2.17 19.71 -8.28
CA PRO A 192 -1.33 19.52 -9.45
C PRO A 192 0.18 19.63 -9.15
N ALA A 193 0.56 20.38 -8.12
CA ALA A 193 1.98 20.59 -7.73
C ALA A 193 2.64 19.32 -7.15
N GLY A 194 1.88 18.28 -6.89
CA GLY A 194 2.45 16.99 -6.60
C GLY A 194 2.05 16.38 -5.28
N LEU A 195 2.09 15.04 -5.26
CA LEU A 195 2.35 14.30 -4.03
C LEU A 195 3.80 14.65 -3.66
N PRO A 196 4.08 15.23 -2.50
CA PRO A 196 5.45 15.30 -2.04
C PRO A 196 5.95 13.86 -1.90
N LEU A 197 6.95 13.52 -2.68
CA LEU A 197 7.73 12.30 -2.50
C LEU A 197 8.57 12.45 -1.24
#